data_dd7f916cafbedf574d116faa5386df05
#
_entry.id   dd7f916cafbedf574d116faa5386df05
#
_cell.length_a   1.000
_cell.length_b   1.000
_cell.length_c   1.000
_cell.angle_alpha   90.00
_cell.angle_beta   90.00
_cell.angle_gamma   90.00
#
_symmetry.space_group_name_H-M   'P 1'
#
loop_
_entity.id
_entity.type
_entity.pdbx_description
1 polymer ?
#
loop_
_entity_poly.entity_id
_entity_poly.type
_entity_poly.pdbx_seq_one_letter_code
_entity_poly.pdbx_strand_id
1 'polypeptide(L)'
;MAQEVIGTITNIKVMSFLQGTVNAFDTANISLKETKTGASWLFHLWQSRDDDAPVHRVVESQRLALAREAAFRKLTVHVFAEPDSAFIDGLQVDLP
;
A
#
# COMPACT_ATOMS: atom_id res chain seq x y z
N MET A 1 -7.66 12.15 11.70
CA MET A 1 -7.54 10.89 12.47
C MET A 1 -7.46 9.74 11.51
N ALA A 2 -6.44 8.92 11.61
CA ALA A 2 -6.24 7.80 10.69
C ALA A 2 -7.28 6.70 10.93
N GLN A 3 -7.75 6.12 9.84
CA GLN A 3 -8.59 4.94 9.85
C GLN A 3 -7.70 3.71 9.82
N GLU A 4 -8.02 2.71 10.63
CA GLU A 4 -7.32 1.44 10.63
C GLU A 4 -8.19 0.36 9.98
N VAL A 5 -7.64 -0.35 9.01
CA VAL A 5 -8.29 -1.50 8.38
C VAL A 5 -7.40 -2.72 8.62
N ILE A 6 -7.98 -3.78 9.18
CA ILE A 6 -7.26 -4.99 9.55
C ILE A 6 -7.71 -6.12 8.63
N GLY A 7 -6.77 -6.78 8.00
CA GLY A 7 -7.12 -7.87 7.10
C GLY A 7 -5.93 -8.59 6.50
N THR A 8 -6.19 -9.28 5.40
CA THR A 8 -5.20 -10.09 4.69
C THR A 8 -5.04 -9.54 3.27
N ILE A 9 -3.80 -9.42 2.83
CA ILE A 9 -3.51 -8.95 1.47
C ILE A 9 -3.85 -10.05 0.48
N THR A 10 -4.68 -9.72 -0.52
CA THR A 10 -5.09 -10.66 -1.55
C THR A 10 -4.39 -10.43 -2.89
N ASN A 11 -3.89 -9.22 -3.12
CA ASN A 11 -3.21 -8.89 -4.37
C ASN A 11 -2.29 -7.69 -4.17
N ILE A 12 -1.14 -7.72 -4.83
CA ILE A 12 -0.22 -6.57 -4.90
C ILE A 12 0.08 -6.33 -6.36
N LYS A 13 -0.11 -5.09 -6.81
CA LYS A 13 0.13 -4.72 -8.20
C LYS A 13 1.03 -3.50 -8.24
N VAL A 14 2.16 -3.63 -8.91
CA VAL A 14 3.10 -2.52 -9.10
C VAL A 14 3.07 -2.15 -10.57
N MET A 15 2.79 -0.89 -10.87
CA MET A 15 2.64 -0.42 -12.23
C MET A 15 3.37 0.89 -12.45
N SER A 16 3.91 1.02 -13.67
CA SER A 16 4.46 2.29 -14.15
C SER A 16 3.53 2.80 -15.24
N PHE A 17 3.18 4.07 -15.15
CA PHE A 17 2.35 4.73 -16.14
C PHE A 17 3.14 5.85 -16.80
N LEU A 18 3.17 5.82 -18.15
CA LEU A 18 3.72 6.88 -18.95
C LEU A 18 2.55 7.62 -19.60
N GLN A 19 2.36 8.87 -19.23
CA GLN A 19 1.33 9.70 -19.84
C GLN A 19 2.02 10.77 -20.71
N GLY A 20 2.18 10.48 -21.99
CA GLY A 20 2.83 11.38 -22.90
C GLY A 20 4.25 11.67 -22.46
N THR A 21 4.66 12.93 -22.51
CA THR A 21 6.01 13.35 -22.14
C THR A 21 6.10 13.98 -20.76
N VAL A 22 4.99 14.12 -20.04
CA VAL A 22 4.96 15.03 -18.88
C VAL A 22 4.77 14.34 -17.55
N ASN A 23 4.12 13.18 -17.47
CA ASN A 23 3.81 12.59 -16.17
C ASN A 23 4.02 11.09 -16.20
N ALA A 24 5.26 10.67 -15.96
CA ALA A 24 5.54 9.30 -15.60
C ALA A 24 5.34 9.14 -14.10
N PHE A 25 4.58 8.14 -13.69
CA PHE A 25 4.45 7.82 -12.28
C PHE A 25 4.39 6.31 -12.08
N ASP A 26 4.89 5.89 -10.95
CA ASP A 26 4.85 4.52 -10.51
C ASP A 26 3.88 4.40 -9.34
N THR A 27 3.10 3.34 -9.32
CA THR A 27 2.19 3.08 -8.20
C THR A 27 2.33 1.65 -7.72
N ALA A 28 2.12 1.45 -6.43
CA ALA A 28 1.95 0.13 -5.84
C ALA A 28 0.58 0.08 -5.20
N ASN A 29 -0.25 -0.84 -5.67
CA ASN A 29 -1.62 -1.01 -5.19
C ASN A 29 -1.72 -2.30 -4.40
N ILE A 30 -2.38 -2.22 -3.24
CA ILE A 30 -2.59 -3.37 -2.37
C ILE A 30 -4.08 -3.59 -2.22
N SER A 31 -4.52 -4.80 -2.56
CA SER A 31 -5.89 -5.23 -2.31
C SER A 31 -5.93 -5.99 -0.99
N LEU A 32 -6.85 -5.60 -0.12
CA LEU A 32 -6.98 -6.14 1.22
C LEU A 32 -8.39 -6.66 1.43
N LYS A 33 -8.50 -7.83 2.03
CA LYS A 33 -9.79 -8.35 2.50
C LYS A 33 -9.87 -8.13 3.99
N GLU A 34 -10.83 -7.31 4.42
CA GLU A 34 -11.02 -6.99 5.83
C GLU A 34 -11.52 -8.21 6.58
N THR A 35 -10.86 -8.53 7.69
CA THR A 35 -11.17 -9.72 8.48
C THR A 35 -12.56 -9.64 9.09
N LYS A 36 -12.92 -8.48 9.61
CA LYS A 36 -14.16 -8.30 10.37
C LYS A 36 -15.42 -8.36 9.51
N THR A 37 -15.37 -7.75 8.33
CA THR A 37 -16.56 -7.59 7.48
C THR A 37 -16.51 -8.42 6.20
N GLY A 38 -15.33 -8.89 5.80
CA GLY A 38 -15.12 -9.53 4.51
C GLY A 38 -15.08 -8.56 3.34
N ALA A 39 -15.15 -7.26 3.61
CA ALA A 39 -15.11 -6.25 2.57
C ALA A 39 -13.75 -6.20 1.89
N SER A 40 -13.76 -5.89 0.61
CA SER A 40 -12.53 -5.70 -0.16
C SER A 40 -12.16 -4.23 -0.19
N TRP A 41 -10.89 -3.95 0.08
CA TRP A 41 -10.34 -2.60 0.06
C TRP A 41 -9.21 -2.53 -0.95
N LEU A 42 -9.09 -1.39 -1.62
CA LEU A 42 -7.95 -1.09 -2.49
C LEU A 42 -7.22 0.11 -1.93
N PHE A 43 -5.95 -0.09 -1.60
CA PHE A 43 -5.09 0.98 -1.11
C PHE A 43 -3.93 1.21 -2.06
N HIS A 44 -3.49 2.46 -2.12
CA HIS A 44 -2.27 2.83 -2.82
C HIS A 44 -1.14 2.94 -1.80
N LEU A 45 -0.12 2.09 -1.95
CA LEU A 45 1.02 2.14 -1.06
C LEU A 45 1.83 3.40 -1.31
N TRP A 46 2.08 3.73 -2.58
CA TRP A 46 2.78 4.93 -2.95
C TRP A 46 2.48 5.31 -4.40
N GLN A 47 2.77 6.56 -4.68
CA GLN A 47 2.80 7.07 -6.04
C GLN A 47 4.03 7.96 -6.15
N SER A 48 4.97 7.56 -7.01
CA SER A 48 6.23 8.24 -7.21
C SER A 48 6.17 9.10 -8.46
N ARG A 49 6.75 10.28 -8.37
CA ARG A 49 6.94 11.18 -9.51
C ARG A 49 8.41 11.54 -9.59
N ASP A 50 8.82 12.13 -10.71
CA ASP A 50 10.22 12.49 -10.93
C ASP A 50 10.76 13.46 -9.88
N ASP A 51 9.91 14.26 -9.27
CA ASP A 51 10.29 15.24 -8.27
C ASP A 51 10.16 14.75 -6.83
N ASP A 52 9.84 13.47 -6.62
CA ASP A 52 9.73 12.92 -5.27
C ASP A 52 11.09 12.89 -4.58
N ALA A 53 11.09 13.23 -3.29
CA ALA A 53 12.30 13.17 -2.49
C ALA A 53 12.77 11.72 -2.32
N PRO A 54 14.09 11.46 -2.45
CA PRO A 54 14.61 10.09 -2.30
C PRO A 54 14.25 9.41 -0.97
N VAL A 55 14.14 10.17 0.11
CA VAL A 55 13.78 9.61 1.42
C VAL A 55 12.38 8.99 1.41
N HIS A 56 11.46 9.58 0.68
CA HIS A 56 10.10 9.04 0.56
C HIS A 56 10.11 7.71 -0.18
N ARG A 57 10.94 7.59 -1.21
CA ARG A 57 11.08 6.34 -1.96
C ARG A 57 11.62 5.21 -1.10
N VAL A 58 12.56 5.52 -0.22
CA VAL A 58 13.12 4.51 0.70
C VAL A 58 12.05 3.98 1.63
N VAL A 59 11.28 4.87 2.27
CA VAL A 59 10.21 4.49 3.18
C VAL A 59 9.15 3.67 2.45
N GLU A 60 8.75 4.11 1.27
CA GLU A 60 7.73 3.41 0.49
C GLU A 60 8.22 2.03 0.04
N SER A 61 9.51 1.91 -0.32
CA SER A 61 10.09 0.61 -0.68
C SER A 61 10.09 -0.35 0.51
N GLN A 62 10.32 0.15 1.72
CA GLN A 62 10.26 -0.67 2.93
C GLN A 62 8.84 -1.12 3.22
N ARG A 63 7.86 -0.24 3.03
CA ARG A 63 6.45 -0.62 3.17
C ARG A 63 6.04 -1.69 2.17
N LEU A 64 6.50 -1.55 0.92
CA LEU A 64 6.21 -2.55 -0.11
C LEU A 64 6.84 -3.90 0.23
N ALA A 65 8.09 -3.91 0.70
CA ALA A 65 8.75 -5.15 1.10
C ALA A 65 8.01 -5.84 2.24
N LEU A 66 7.56 -5.06 3.23
CA LEU A 66 6.79 -5.58 4.36
C LEU A 66 5.44 -6.16 3.88
N ALA A 67 4.76 -5.47 2.98
CA ALA A 67 3.50 -5.93 2.43
C ALA A 67 3.65 -7.24 1.65
N ARG A 68 4.72 -7.35 0.85
CA ARG A 68 5.01 -8.57 0.09
C ARG A 68 5.27 -9.76 1.01
N GLU A 69 6.05 -9.56 2.06
CA GLU A 69 6.32 -10.61 3.05
C GLU A 69 5.03 -11.07 3.71
N ALA A 70 4.19 -10.13 4.14
CA ALA A 70 2.91 -10.45 4.75
C ALA A 70 1.99 -11.20 3.80
N ALA A 71 1.97 -10.80 2.52
CA ALA A 71 1.12 -11.44 1.51
C ALA A 71 1.54 -12.89 1.28
N PHE A 72 2.84 -13.15 1.11
CA PHE A 72 3.36 -14.48 0.91
C PHE A 72 3.10 -15.41 2.10
N ARG A 73 3.19 -14.87 3.30
CA ARG A 73 3.01 -15.65 4.53
C ARG A 73 1.57 -15.63 5.03
N LYS A 74 0.68 -14.93 4.34
CA LYS A 74 -0.75 -14.80 4.70
C LYS A 74 -0.94 -14.27 6.11
N LEU A 75 -0.11 -13.29 6.48
CA LEU A 75 -0.17 -12.66 7.80
C LEU A 75 -1.25 -11.57 7.82
N THR A 76 -1.78 -11.32 9.00
CA THR A 76 -2.71 -10.20 9.21
C THR A 76 -1.94 -8.89 9.17
N VAL A 77 -2.48 -7.92 8.43
CA VAL A 77 -1.91 -6.59 8.34
C VAL A 77 -2.89 -5.55 8.86
N HIS A 78 -2.34 -4.47 9.38
CA HIS A 78 -3.08 -3.28 9.78
C HIS A 78 -2.66 -2.16 8.84
N VAL A 79 -3.63 -1.62 8.10
CA VAL A 79 -3.41 -0.50 7.18
C VAL A 79 -3.97 0.75 7.82
N PHE A 80 -3.14 1.79 7.91
CA PHE A 80 -3.53 3.09 8.44
C PHE A 80 -3.59 4.09 7.30
N ALA A 81 -4.72 4.74 7.14
CA ALA A 81 -4.95 5.74 6.10
C ALA A 81 -5.94 6.78 6.62
N GLU A 82 -5.89 7.99 6.05
CA GLU A 82 -6.92 8.97 6.35
C GLU A 82 -8.27 8.50 5.82
N PRO A 83 -9.39 8.83 6.49
CA PRO A 83 -10.70 8.27 6.14
C PRO A 83 -11.13 8.49 4.68
N ASP A 84 -10.72 9.60 4.09
CA ASP A 84 -11.09 9.94 2.72
C ASP A 84 -9.98 9.66 1.71
N SER A 85 -8.97 8.90 2.11
CA SER A 85 -7.80 8.65 1.28
C SER A 85 -7.57 7.15 1.10
N ALA A 86 -7.18 6.77 -0.11
CA ALA A 86 -6.74 5.42 -0.40
C ALA A 86 -5.23 5.24 -0.24
N PHE A 87 -4.50 6.31 0.11
CA PHE A 87 -3.05 6.22 0.30
C PHE A 87 -2.73 5.72 1.70
N ILE A 88 -1.79 4.77 1.77
CA ILE A 88 -1.37 4.18 3.03
C ILE A 88 -0.40 5.12 3.74
N ASP A 89 -0.75 5.50 4.98
CA ASP A 89 0.13 6.29 5.86
C ASP A 89 0.99 5.40 6.74
N GLY A 90 0.51 4.22 7.05
CA GLY A 90 1.25 3.27 7.86
C GLY A 90 0.83 1.84 7.59
N LEU A 91 1.74 0.92 7.83
CA LEU A 91 1.50 -0.51 7.65
C LEU A 91 2.14 -1.26 8.81
N GLN A 92 1.36 -2.12 9.43
CA GLN A 92 1.81 -2.98 10.51
C GLN A 92 1.49 -4.42 10.16
N VAL A 93 2.40 -5.33 10.45
CA VAL A 93 2.20 -6.76 10.23
C VAL A 93 2.26 -7.46 11.57
N ASP A 94 1.23 -8.28 11.85
CA ASP A 94 1.22 -9.10 13.05
C ASP A 94 2.10 -10.34 12.80
N LEU A 95 3.05 -10.55 13.70
CA LEU A 95 3.91 -11.72 13.63
C LEU A 95 3.23 -12.90 14.31
N PRO A 96 3.47 -14.12 13.79
CA PRO A 96 2.91 -15.33 14.40
C PRO A 96 3.50 -15.61 15.77
#